data_91ce5cb7ab0ef25bbcbb74594098b132
#
_entry.id   91ce5cb7ab0ef25bbcbb74594098b132
#
_cell.length_a   1.000
_cell.length_b   1.000
_cell.length_c   1.000
_cell.angle_alpha   90.00
_cell.angle_beta   90.00
_cell.angle_gamma   90.00
#
_symmetry.space_group_name_H-M   'P 1'
#
loop_
_entity.id
_entity.type
_entity.pdbx_description
1 polymer ?
#
loop_
_entity_poly.entity_id
_entity_poly.type
_entity_poly.pdbx_seq_one_letter_code
_entity_poly.pdbx_strand_id
1 'polypeptide(L)'
;MKKWLGFALASLLVSCAFAQTNNNIQFLRPYHGEDPSPLTGCYNGTPCQLQYHGGPIFEKAPTIYIVYYGSFTAKDKSIINTYFENLSGSTQEKINTRYSDSSGKYYPGTINFDASKDTYHDNYSEGKTLSDIQPVIAAAIKNKHLPNDTNGIYIGLTYKNVNYSGMCTEYCGYHGPSSTIVKGETIKYAFVGDPGQCPDSCSYEYLYGSKASPNKDIDADGSINIMWHESSESLSDPLINAWYSAAGYESMDLCAWLALSYKVDKNGNYYSVLTKGHEYLTQMGFELDEKTRNGVVPGTCENIYKNIH
;
A
#
# COMPACT_ATOMS: atom_id res chain seq x y z
N MET A 1 -61.45 -32.47 1.74
CA MET A 1 -60.80 -31.31 2.44
C MET A 1 -59.31 -31.58 2.50
N LYS A 2 -58.51 -31.01 1.58
CA LYS A 2 -57.08 -31.13 1.56
C LYS A 2 -56.52 -29.78 2.03
N LYS A 3 -55.81 -29.78 3.17
CA LYS A 3 -55.08 -28.62 3.68
C LYS A 3 -53.76 -28.50 2.96
N TRP A 4 -53.52 -27.38 2.31
CA TRP A 4 -52.23 -26.99 1.80
C TRP A 4 -51.44 -26.30 2.93
N LEU A 5 -50.31 -26.88 3.32
CA LEU A 5 -49.31 -26.19 4.13
C LEU A 5 -48.39 -25.42 3.17
N GLY A 6 -48.48 -24.11 3.25
CA GLY A 6 -47.49 -23.24 2.61
C GLY A 6 -46.21 -23.20 3.42
N PHE A 7 -45.10 -23.61 2.85
CA PHE A 7 -43.78 -23.37 3.38
C PHE A 7 -43.33 -21.96 2.97
N ALA A 8 -43.25 -21.06 3.92
CA ALA A 8 -42.58 -19.79 3.73
C ALA A 8 -41.09 -20.02 3.79
N LEU A 9 -40.39 -19.87 2.66
CA LEU A 9 -38.94 -19.75 2.63
C LEU A 9 -38.60 -18.35 3.21
N ALA A 10 -38.10 -18.35 4.44
CA ALA A 10 -37.44 -17.18 4.99
C ALA A 10 -36.04 -17.13 4.38
N SER A 11 -35.84 -16.23 3.42
CA SER A 11 -34.49 -15.84 2.96
C SER A 11 -33.78 -15.10 4.08
N LEU A 12 -32.88 -15.78 4.77
CA LEU A 12 -31.89 -15.12 5.62
C LEU A 12 -30.95 -14.32 4.70
N LEU A 13 -31.22 -13.03 4.61
CA LEU A 13 -30.21 -12.05 4.20
C LEU A 13 -29.18 -11.98 5.32
N VAL A 14 -28.09 -12.70 5.15
CA VAL A 14 -26.89 -12.48 5.95
C VAL A 14 -26.33 -11.13 5.52
N SER A 15 -26.76 -10.09 6.20
CA SER A 15 -26.09 -8.80 6.15
C SER A 15 -24.74 -9.00 6.83
N CYS A 16 -23.67 -9.17 6.05
CA CYS A 16 -22.33 -8.90 6.54
C CYS A 16 -22.25 -7.41 6.87
N ALA A 17 -22.64 -7.06 8.09
CA ALA A 17 -22.32 -5.78 8.66
C ALA A 17 -20.80 -5.80 8.94
N PHE A 18 -20.03 -5.27 8.01
CA PHE A 18 -18.66 -4.86 8.32
C PHE A 18 -18.80 -3.75 9.37
N ALA A 19 -18.34 -4.06 10.58
CA ALA A 19 -18.24 -3.04 11.61
C ALA A 19 -17.25 -1.99 11.11
N GLN A 20 -17.78 -0.84 10.67
CA GLN A 20 -16.98 0.37 10.57
C GLN A 20 -16.52 0.70 12.00
N THR A 21 -15.37 0.23 12.37
CA THR A 21 -14.66 0.79 13.51
C THR A 21 -14.21 2.18 13.09
N ASN A 22 -14.47 3.17 13.93
CA ASN A 22 -14.15 4.59 13.78
C ASN A 22 -12.63 4.85 13.75
N ASN A 23 -11.90 4.26 12.83
CA ASN A 23 -10.47 4.49 12.69
C ASN A 23 -10.19 4.83 11.22
N ASN A 24 -9.66 6.01 11.00
CA ASN A 24 -9.13 6.51 9.74
C ASN A 24 -7.87 5.71 9.34
N ILE A 25 -8.03 4.42 9.07
CA ILE A 25 -6.94 3.49 8.71
C ILE A 25 -7.49 2.53 7.67
N GLN A 26 -6.76 2.36 6.57
CA GLN A 26 -7.02 1.37 5.53
C GLN A 26 -5.92 0.30 5.54
N PHE A 27 -6.26 -0.91 5.09
CA PHE A 27 -5.42 -2.08 5.29
C PHE A 27 -5.17 -2.84 4.00
N LEU A 28 -3.92 -3.14 3.69
CA LEU A 28 -3.59 -4.24 2.77
C LEU A 28 -3.80 -5.57 3.51
N ARG A 29 -4.86 -6.30 3.14
CA ARG A 29 -5.22 -7.57 3.78
C ARG A 29 -4.32 -8.72 3.33
N PRO A 30 -4.08 -9.72 4.20
CA PRO A 30 -3.37 -10.92 3.83
C PRO A 30 -4.09 -11.69 2.72
N TYR A 31 -3.32 -12.37 1.86
CA TYR A 31 -3.83 -13.29 0.86
C TYR A 31 -4.21 -14.63 1.52
N HIS A 32 -5.40 -15.12 1.27
CA HIS A 32 -5.92 -16.36 1.87
C HIS A 32 -6.20 -17.49 0.86
N GLY A 33 -5.61 -17.45 -0.34
CA GLY A 33 -5.69 -18.53 -1.33
C GLY A 33 -6.99 -18.58 -2.13
N GLU A 34 -8.01 -17.84 -1.74
CA GLU A 34 -9.26 -17.69 -2.48
C GLU A 34 -9.26 -16.28 -3.06
N ASP A 35 -9.22 -16.17 -4.37
CA ASP A 35 -9.28 -14.95 -5.15
C ASP A 35 -8.50 -13.74 -4.60
N PRO A 36 -7.40 -13.36 -5.24
CA PRO A 36 -6.47 -12.33 -4.72
C PRO A 36 -7.09 -10.95 -4.53
N SER A 37 -8.24 -10.69 -5.11
CA SER A 37 -8.94 -9.42 -4.95
C SER A 37 -10.40 -9.69 -4.59
N PRO A 38 -10.97 -9.04 -3.54
CA PRO A 38 -12.41 -9.06 -3.32
C PRO A 38 -13.18 -8.44 -4.50
N LEU A 39 -12.48 -7.94 -5.50
CA LEU A 39 -12.99 -7.23 -6.65
C LEU A 39 -12.52 -7.84 -7.97
N THR A 40 -12.62 -9.18 -8.11
CA THR A 40 -12.35 -9.90 -9.36
C THR A 40 -12.96 -9.27 -10.61
N GLY A 41 -13.96 -8.42 -10.45
CA GLY A 41 -14.53 -7.62 -11.52
C GLY A 41 -13.58 -6.61 -12.15
N CYS A 42 -12.61 -6.06 -11.42
CA CYS A 42 -11.65 -5.08 -11.97
C CYS A 42 -10.63 -5.70 -12.92
N TYR A 43 -10.49 -7.01 -12.83
CA TYR A 43 -9.41 -7.78 -13.39
C TYR A 43 -9.64 -8.28 -14.82
N ASN A 44 -10.86 -8.61 -15.17
CA ASN A 44 -11.22 -9.19 -16.46
C ASN A 44 -11.72 -8.16 -17.48
N GLY A 45 -11.26 -6.90 -17.40
CA GLY A 45 -11.71 -5.83 -18.28
C GLY A 45 -13.09 -5.27 -17.90
N THR A 46 -13.65 -5.65 -16.75
CA THR A 46 -14.79 -4.96 -16.17
C THR A 46 -14.26 -3.73 -15.44
N PRO A 47 -14.63 -2.50 -15.83
CA PRO A 47 -14.16 -1.30 -15.16
C PRO A 47 -14.60 -1.30 -13.70
N CYS A 48 -13.65 -1.21 -12.78
CA CYS A 48 -13.94 -0.79 -11.44
C CYS A 48 -14.05 0.72 -11.34
N GLN A 49 -14.50 1.21 -10.22
CA GLN A 49 -14.78 2.62 -10.06
C GLN A 49 -14.29 3.10 -8.70
N LEU A 50 -13.58 4.22 -8.71
CA LEU A 50 -13.36 5.02 -7.52
C LEU A 50 -14.23 6.27 -7.56
N GLN A 51 -14.56 6.78 -6.41
CA GLN A 51 -15.31 8.01 -6.25
C GLN A 51 -14.48 9.00 -5.43
N TYR A 52 -14.47 10.25 -5.89
CA TYR A 52 -13.92 11.34 -5.09
C TYR A 52 -14.93 11.81 -4.03
N HIS A 53 -14.50 11.83 -2.78
CA HIS A 53 -15.33 12.17 -1.61
C HIS A 53 -15.03 13.53 -1.00
N GLY A 54 -14.17 14.34 -1.64
CA GLY A 54 -13.95 15.74 -1.27
C GLY A 54 -12.74 16.00 -0.38
N GLY A 55 -12.02 14.98 0.05
CA GLY A 55 -10.79 15.10 0.82
C GLY A 55 -9.61 15.64 0.01
N PRO A 56 -8.50 16.02 0.66
CA PRO A 56 -7.29 16.43 -0.03
C PRO A 56 -6.56 15.25 -0.64
N ILE A 57 -5.72 15.54 -1.62
CA ILE A 57 -4.66 14.67 -2.13
C ILE A 57 -3.30 15.33 -1.87
N PHE A 58 -2.20 14.65 -2.20
CA PHE A 58 -0.90 15.32 -2.25
C PHE A 58 -0.77 16.15 -3.54
N GLU A 59 -0.94 17.46 -3.42
CA GLU A 59 -0.78 18.44 -4.54
C GLU A 59 0.68 18.79 -4.83
N LYS A 60 1.59 18.44 -3.93
CA LYS A 60 3.03 18.65 -4.04
C LYS A 60 3.74 17.34 -3.80
N ALA A 61 4.92 17.18 -4.38
CA ALA A 61 5.76 16.03 -4.10
C ALA A 61 5.97 15.86 -2.59
N PRO A 62 5.48 14.77 -1.97
CA PRO A 62 5.79 14.50 -0.57
C PRO A 62 7.22 14.01 -0.42
N THR A 63 7.76 14.13 0.78
CA THR A 63 8.98 13.40 1.16
C THR A 63 8.58 12.08 1.80
N ILE A 64 9.17 10.98 1.38
CA ILE A 64 9.02 9.69 2.02
C ILE A 64 10.07 9.57 3.13
N TYR A 65 9.63 9.27 4.34
CA TYR A 65 10.48 9.01 5.49
C TYR A 65 10.34 7.56 5.92
N ILE A 66 11.44 6.83 6.13
CA ILE A 66 11.41 5.42 6.52
C ILE A 66 12.05 5.25 7.89
N VAL A 67 11.29 4.69 8.83
CA VAL A 67 11.80 4.19 10.10
C VAL A 67 11.95 2.68 10.00
N TYR A 68 13.19 2.22 9.91
CA TYR A 68 13.53 0.80 9.99
C TYR A 68 13.51 0.38 11.46
N TYR A 69 12.54 -0.41 11.86
CA TYR A 69 12.38 -0.87 13.24
C TYR A 69 12.64 -2.36 13.36
N GLY A 70 13.77 -2.72 13.94
CA GLY A 70 14.22 -4.12 14.09
C GLY A 70 15.60 -4.38 13.49
N SER A 71 15.88 -5.65 13.18
CA SER A 71 17.24 -6.12 12.85
C SER A 71 17.55 -6.08 11.34
N PHE A 72 17.13 -5.02 10.64
CA PHE A 72 17.42 -4.85 9.22
C PHE A 72 18.90 -4.88 8.90
N THR A 73 19.31 -5.67 7.91
CA THR A 73 20.66 -5.70 7.39
C THR A 73 20.94 -4.49 6.49
N ALA A 74 22.22 -4.25 6.20
CA ALA A 74 22.59 -3.22 5.23
C ALA A 74 22.07 -3.54 3.82
N LYS A 75 21.94 -4.83 3.47
CA LYS A 75 21.43 -5.29 2.18
C LYS A 75 19.94 -4.97 2.05
N ASP A 76 19.10 -5.33 3.04
CA ASP A 76 17.66 -5.05 3.05
C ASP A 76 17.42 -3.56 2.83
N LYS A 77 18.08 -2.73 3.63
CA LYS A 77 17.98 -1.27 3.53
C LYS A 77 18.44 -0.73 2.19
N SER A 78 19.52 -1.27 1.63
CA SER A 78 20.03 -0.85 0.31
C SER A 78 19.01 -1.12 -0.80
N ILE A 79 18.36 -2.28 -0.81
CA ILE A 79 17.35 -2.63 -1.81
C ILE A 79 16.15 -1.68 -1.71
N ILE A 80 15.61 -1.49 -0.52
CA ILE A 80 14.45 -0.63 -0.26
C ILE A 80 14.77 0.84 -0.58
N ASN A 81 15.92 1.35 -0.11
CA ASN A 81 16.33 2.72 -0.37
C ASN A 81 16.49 2.98 -1.88
N THR A 82 17.14 2.05 -2.60
CA THR A 82 17.31 2.15 -4.05
C THR A 82 15.97 2.21 -4.79
N TYR A 83 14.96 1.49 -4.31
CA TYR A 83 13.61 1.58 -4.87
C TYR A 83 13.05 3.01 -4.77
N PHE A 84 13.02 3.60 -3.59
CA PHE A 84 12.48 4.95 -3.39
C PHE A 84 13.32 6.05 -4.06
N GLU A 85 14.65 5.93 -4.09
CA GLU A 85 15.54 6.86 -4.82
C GLU A 85 15.26 6.88 -6.33
N ASN A 86 14.68 5.81 -6.86
CA ASN A 86 14.38 5.66 -8.27
C ASN A 86 12.88 5.74 -8.61
N LEU A 87 11.98 5.77 -7.62
CA LEU A 87 10.54 5.78 -7.83
C LEU A 87 10.03 7.10 -8.44
N SER A 88 10.57 8.23 -7.98
CA SER A 88 10.12 9.57 -8.40
C SER A 88 10.13 9.75 -9.92
N GLY A 89 8.97 10.06 -10.50
CA GLY A 89 8.80 10.26 -11.95
C GLY A 89 8.85 8.98 -12.79
N SER A 90 8.95 7.81 -12.16
CA SER A 90 8.89 6.51 -12.86
C SER A 90 7.51 6.28 -13.50
N THR A 91 7.41 5.30 -14.39
CA THR A 91 6.12 4.88 -14.96
C THR A 91 5.19 4.34 -13.88
N GLN A 92 5.72 3.69 -12.86
CA GLN A 92 4.97 3.23 -11.71
C GLN A 92 4.33 4.40 -10.96
N GLU A 93 5.12 5.40 -10.61
CA GLU A 93 4.64 6.57 -9.88
C GLU A 93 3.61 7.39 -10.68
N LYS A 94 3.75 7.44 -12.00
CA LYS A 94 2.84 8.17 -12.89
C LYS A 94 1.40 7.66 -12.91
N ILE A 95 1.12 6.43 -12.50
CA ILE A 95 -0.24 5.92 -12.34
C ILE A 95 -1.06 6.85 -11.44
N ASN A 96 -0.43 7.34 -10.38
CA ASN A 96 -1.07 8.22 -9.40
C ASN A 96 -1.37 9.64 -9.94
N THR A 97 -0.84 10.04 -11.09
CA THR A 97 -1.05 11.39 -11.65
C THR A 97 -2.46 11.67 -12.16
N ARG A 98 -3.34 10.69 -12.12
CA ARG A 98 -4.73 10.86 -12.52
C ARG A 98 -5.65 11.27 -11.38
N TYR A 99 -5.17 11.15 -10.14
CA TYR A 99 -5.91 11.57 -8.94
C TYR A 99 -5.84 13.07 -8.75
N SER A 100 -6.99 13.70 -8.50
CA SER A 100 -7.11 15.14 -8.30
C SER A 100 -7.99 15.46 -7.10
N ASP A 101 -7.88 16.69 -6.59
CA ASP A 101 -8.80 17.26 -5.62
C ASP A 101 -9.95 18.05 -6.26
N SER A 102 -10.84 18.61 -5.43
CA SER A 102 -11.95 19.44 -5.88
C SER A 102 -11.53 20.75 -6.55
N SER A 103 -10.31 21.24 -6.32
CA SER A 103 -9.76 22.43 -6.99
C SER A 103 -9.24 22.12 -8.39
N GLY A 104 -9.17 20.83 -8.75
CA GLY A 104 -8.64 20.34 -10.01
C GLY A 104 -7.13 20.30 -10.06
N LYS A 105 -6.47 20.30 -8.93
CA LYS A 105 -5.04 20.01 -8.84
C LYS A 105 -4.84 18.51 -8.80
N TYR A 106 -3.81 18.06 -9.47
CA TYR A 106 -3.44 16.65 -9.61
C TYR A 106 -2.18 16.36 -8.82
N TYR A 107 -2.06 15.11 -8.39
CA TYR A 107 -0.79 14.62 -7.86
C TYR A 107 0.31 14.78 -8.94
N PRO A 108 1.49 15.33 -8.60
CA PRO A 108 2.50 15.67 -9.60
C PRO A 108 3.28 14.49 -10.19
N GLY A 109 3.12 13.28 -9.67
CA GLY A 109 3.83 12.08 -10.12
C GLY A 109 5.29 12.05 -9.68
N THR A 110 5.61 12.72 -8.60
CA THR A 110 6.97 12.78 -8.05
C THR A 110 6.96 12.74 -6.53
N ILE A 111 7.98 12.11 -5.96
CA ILE A 111 8.28 12.09 -4.52
C ILE A 111 9.68 12.65 -4.29
N ASN A 112 9.97 13.04 -3.05
CA ASN A 112 11.32 13.32 -2.59
C ASN A 112 11.80 12.17 -1.70
N PHE A 113 13.03 11.72 -1.89
CA PHE A 113 13.67 10.74 -1.04
C PHE A 113 15.19 10.81 -1.17
N ASP A 114 15.88 10.92 -0.06
CA ASP A 114 17.33 10.85 0.07
C ASP A 114 17.65 9.92 1.25
N ALA A 115 18.11 8.72 0.97
CA ALA A 115 18.34 7.70 1.99
C ALA A 115 19.25 8.17 3.13
N SER A 116 20.15 9.13 2.88
CA SER A 116 21.05 9.65 3.89
C SER A 116 20.40 10.59 4.92
N LYS A 117 19.19 11.11 4.63
CA LYS A 117 18.48 12.10 5.44
C LYS A 117 17.09 11.64 5.86
N ASP A 118 16.44 10.84 5.01
CA ASP A 118 15.03 10.52 5.12
C ASP A 118 14.83 9.11 5.71
N THR A 119 15.91 8.47 6.19
CA THR A 119 15.83 7.17 6.86
C THR A 119 16.38 7.24 8.29
N TYR A 120 15.75 6.45 9.17
CA TYR A 120 16.23 6.23 10.52
C TYR A 120 16.13 4.74 10.87
N HIS A 121 17.14 4.20 11.55
CA HIS A 121 17.11 2.83 12.03
C HIS A 121 17.02 2.81 13.54
N ASP A 122 15.92 2.27 14.04
CA ASP A 122 15.69 2.09 15.47
C ASP A 122 15.81 0.60 15.83
N ASN A 123 16.51 0.33 16.92
CA ASN A 123 16.70 -1.03 17.39
C ASN A 123 15.51 -1.48 18.24
N TYR A 124 14.89 -2.57 17.81
CA TYR A 124 13.82 -3.22 18.54
C TYR A 124 14.34 -3.92 19.80
N SER A 125 13.64 -3.74 20.92
CA SER A 125 13.88 -4.54 22.13
C SER A 125 13.13 -5.86 22.00
N GLU A 126 13.84 -6.97 21.85
CA GLU A 126 13.23 -8.30 21.73
C GLU A 126 12.25 -8.62 22.89
N GLY A 127 11.23 -9.41 22.55
CA GLY A 127 10.21 -9.86 23.50
C GLY A 127 9.06 -8.90 23.77
N LYS A 128 9.03 -7.72 23.11
CA LYS A 128 7.88 -6.81 23.17
C LYS A 128 6.98 -7.02 21.97
N THR A 129 5.67 -7.03 22.17
CA THR A 129 4.68 -6.92 21.11
C THR A 129 4.40 -5.44 20.88
N LEU A 130 4.57 -4.97 19.65
CA LEU A 130 4.17 -3.65 19.20
C LEU A 130 2.73 -3.73 18.69
N SER A 131 1.88 -2.83 19.11
CA SER A 131 0.48 -2.75 18.65
C SER A 131 0.16 -1.48 17.86
N ASP A 132 1.13 -0.57 17.78
CA ASP A 132 1.00 0.70 17.11
C ASP A 132 2.38 1.22 16.70
N ILE A 133 2.53 1.61 15.44
CA ILE A 133 3.78 2.15 14.89
C ILE A 133 3.94 3.65 15.17
N GLN A 134 2.86 4.35 15.47
CA GLN A 134 2.87 5.80 15.66
C GLN A 134 3.85 6.26 16.76
N PRO A 135 3.96 5.59 17.94
CA PRO A 135 4.95 5.97 18.95
C PRO A 135 6.40 5.86 18.47
N VAL A 136 6.70 4.92 17.56
CA VAL A 136 8.05 4.73 16.99
C VAL A 136 8.37 5.91 16.07
N ILE A 137 7.45 6.27 15.17
CA ILE A 137 7.58 7.43 14.29
C ILE A 137 7.67 8.73 15.11
N ALA A 138 6.81 8.89 16.12
CA ALA A 138 6.82 10.05 17.00
C ALA A 138 8.17 10.21 17.73
N ALA A 139 8.77 9.11 18.18
CA ALA A 139 10.09 9.14 18.80
C ALA A 139 11.19 9.57 17.82
N ALA A 140 11.16 9.08 16.58
CA ALA A 140 12.11 9.46 15.54
C ALA A 140 12.05 10.97 15.25
N ILE A 141 10.86 11.56 15.15
CA ILE A 141 10.66 13.00 14.95
C ILE A 141 11.08 13.79 16.20
N LYS A 142 10.60 13.39 17.37
CA LYS A 142 10.89 14.08 18.64
C LYS A 142 12.39 14.14 18.93
N ASN A 143 13.10 13.07 18.64
CA ASN A 143 14.55 12.99 18.86
C ASN A 143 15.37 13.57 17.70
N LYS A 144 14.72 14.20 16.70
CA LYS A 144 15.34 14.83 15.54
C LYS A 144 16.16 13.88 14.65
N HIS A 145 15.80 12.61 14.62
CA HIS A 145 16.32 11.66 13.64
C HIS A 145 15.66 11.86 12.27
N LEU A 146 14.38 12.23 12.27
CA LEU A 146 13.64 12.67 11.09
C LEU A 146 13.04 14.06 11.34
N PRO A 147 12.84 14.88 10.29
CA PRO A 147 12.21 16.19 10.44
C PRO A 147 10.73 16.05 10.82
N ASN A 148 10.12 17.14 11.29
CA ASN A 148 8.68 17.28 11.38
C ASN A 148 8.17 17.89 10.06
N ASP A 149 7.56 17.09 9.21
CA ASP A 149 7.09 17.51 7.89
C ASP A 149 5.64 17.07 7.66
N THR A 150 4.73 18.03 7.66
CA THR A 150 3.30 17.77 7.40
C THR A 150 3.01 17.48 5.92
N ASN A 151 3.98 17.67 5.01
CA ASN A 151 3.89 17.21 3.61
C ASN A 151 4.63 15.87 3.39
N GLY A 152 5.08 15.21 4.47
CA GLY A 152 5.73 13.91 4.42
C GLY A 152 4.76 12.74 4.57
N ILE A 153 5.22 11.56 4.17
CA ILE A 153 4.64 10.25 4.47
C ILE A 153 5.67 9.46 5.26
N TYR A 154 5.34 9.09 6.49
CA TYR A 154 6.25 8.37 7.39
C TYR A 154 5.93 6.88 7.39
N ILE A 155 6.82 6.06 6.85
CA ILE A 155 6.66 4.62 6.81
C ILE A 155 7.41 3.99 7.97
N GLY A 156 6.69 3.39 8.90
CA GLY A 156 7.28 2.54 9.92
C GLY A 156 7.34 1.10 9.42
N LEU A 157 8.53 0.64 9.05
CA LEU A 157 8.78 -0.70 8.54
C LEU A 157 9.35 -1.58 9.66
N THR A 158 8.65 -2.66 10.01
CA THR A 158 9.12 -3.60 11.04
C THR A 158 9.80 -4.80 10.43
N TYR A 159 10.93 -5.21 11.02
CA TYR A 159 11.63 -6.44 10.61
C TYR A 159 10.90 -7.68 11.11
N LYS A 160 11.15 -8.83 10.49
CA LYS A 160 10.49 -10.11 10.82
C LYS A 160 10.67 -10.61 12.25
N ASN A 161 11.63 -10.09 13.01
CA ASN A 161 11.79 -10.40 14.43
C ASN A 161 10.92 -9.53 15.34
N VAL A 162 10.20 -8.56 14.81
CA VAL A 162 9.30 -7.68 15.57
C VAL A 162 7.93 -8.31 15.64
N ASN A 163 7.48 -8.67 16.84
CA ASN A 163 6.11 -9.13 17.03
C ASN A 163 5.16 -7.92 16.95
N TYR A 164 4.28 -7.89 15.93
CA TYR A 164 3.33 -6.80 15.72
C TYR A 164 1.90 -7.34 15.70
N SER A 165 1.03 -6.73 16.53
CA SER A 165 -0.37 -7.18 16.67
C SER A 165 -1.15 -6.97 15.37
N GLY A 166 -1.83 -8.00 14.90
CA GLY A 166 -2.62 -7.95 13.65
C GLY A 166 -1.84 -8.25 12.37
N MET A 167 -0.51 -8.13 12.38
CA MET A 167 0.31 -8.51 11.23
C MET A 167 0.10 -9.98 10.89
N CYS A 168 -0.02 -10.31 9.60
CA CYS A 168 -0.28 -11.64 9.06
C CYS A 168 -1.70 -12.19 9.27
N THR A 169 -2.50 -11.63 10.14
CA THR A 169 -3.86 -12.11 10.44
C THR A 169 -4.95 -11.14 10.02
N GLU A 170 -4.69 -9.86 10.15
CA GLU A 170 -5.64 -8.80 9.80
C GLU A 170 -5.12 -7.97 8.62
N TYR A 171 -3.80 -7.75 8.53
CA TYR A 171 -3.15 -6.92 7.51
C TYR A 171 -1.68 -7.31 7.30
N CYS A 172 -1.13 -6.87 6.16
CA CYS A 172 0.30 -6.85 5.85
C CYS A 172 0.89 -5.45 6.03
N GLY A 173 0.09 -4.43 5.80
CA GLY A 173 0.36 -3.02 6.00
C GLY A 173 -0.93 -2.23 6.19
N TYR A 174 -0.79 -0.96 6.51
CA TYR A 174 -1.88 0.02 6.55
C TYR A 174 -1.34 1.45 6.54
N HIS A 175 -2.18 2.39 6.14
CA HIS A 175 -1.85 3.82 6.22
C HIS A 175 -2.99 4.64 6.84
N GLY A 176 -2.70 5.90 7.13
CA GLY A 176 -3.69 6.84 7.61
C GLY A 176 -3.10 8.14 8.16
N PRO A 177 -3.96 9.07 8.57
CA PRO A 177 -3.55 10.29 9.26
C PRO A 177 -3.44 10.07 10.76
N SER A 178 -2.55 10.82 11.40
CA SER A 178 -2.43 10.85 12.85
C SER A 178 -2.27 12.27 13.37
N SER A 179 -3.01 12.61 14.43
CA SER A 179 -2.83 13.84 15.20
C SER A 179 -2.05 13.61 16.51
N THR A 180 -1.58 12.39 16.74
CA THR A 180 -0.88 11.97 17.96
C THR A 180 0.63 11.85 17.78
N ILE A 181 1.10 11.59 16.55
CA ILE A 181 2.55 11.54 16.22
C ILE A 181 3.22 12.87 16.55
N VAL A 182 2.64 13.97 16.08
CA VAL A 182 3.02 15.33 16.49
C VAL A 182 1.76 16.06 16.95
N LYS A 183 1.75 16.46 18.21
CA LYS A 183 0.58 17.10 18.79
C LYS A 183 0.20 18.39 18.06
N GLY A 184 -1.03 18.44 17.57
CA GLY A 184 -1.60 19.59 16.88
C GLY A 184 -1.32 19.64 15.37
N GLU A 185 -0.66 18.61 14.83
CA GLU A 185 -0.39 18.49 13.40
C GLU A 185 -0.99 17.19 12.87
N THR A 186 -1.31 17.15 11.57
CA THR A 186 -1.78 15.93 10.90
C THR A 186 -0.63 15.32 10.12
N ILE A 187 -0.06 14.25 10.65
CA ILE A 187 1.02 13.49 10.04
C ILE A 187 0.40 12.29 9.27
N LYS A 188 0.81 12.12 8.02
CA LYS A 188 0.46 10.93 7.23
C LYS A 188 1.51 9.86 7.47
N TYR A 189 1.05 8.66 7.80
CA TYR A 189 1.94 7.56 8.12
C TYR A 189 1.44 6.24 7.54
N ALA A 190 2.35 5.31 7.39
CA ALA A 190 2.05 3.92 7.07
C ALA A 190 2.79 2.98 8.03
N PHE A 191 2.19 1.85 8.29
CA PHE A 191 2.84 0.67 8.85
C PHE A 191 3.07 -0.33 7.73
N VAL A 192 4.23 -0.95 7.73
CA VAL A 192 4.56 -2.07 6.84
C VAL A 192 5.22 -3.17 7.65
N GLY A 193 4.61 -4.35 7.66
CA GLY A 193 5.21 -5.53 8.26
C GLY A 193 6.16 -6.24 7.29
N ASP A 194 7.24 -6.82 7.83
CA ASP A 194 8.11 -7.67 7.03
C ASP A 194 7.37 -8.94 6.62
N PRO A 195 7.15 -9.18 5.32
CA PRO A 195 6.41 -10.34 4.83
C PRO A 195 7.10 -11.68 5.14
N GLY A 196 8.37 -11.67 5.51
CA GLY A 196 9.07 -12.87 5.99
C GLY A 196 8.49 -13.49 7.25
N GLN A 197 7.57 -12.79 7.97
CA GLN A 197 6.80 -13.38 9.06
C GLN A 197 5.72 -14.35 8.57
N CYS A 198 5.13 -14.09 7.42
CA CYS A 198 4.03 -14.85 6.83
C CYS A 198 4.08 -14.77 5.30
N PRO A 199 5.11 -15.37 4.70
CA PRO A 199 5.33 -15.24 3.27
C PRO A 199 4.21 -15.81 2.41
N ASP A 200 3.46 -16.77 2.92
CA ASP A 200 2.27 -17.35 2.31
C ASP A 200 1.03 -16.42 2.29
N SER A 201 1.09 -15.32 3.02
CA SER A 201 -0.03 -14.38 3.13
C SER A 201 0.34 -12.95 2.70
N CYS A 202 1.60 -12.53 2.86
CA CYS A 202 2.03 -11.16 2.65
C CYS A 202 3.18 -11.01 1.64
N SER A 203 3.48 -12.06 0.86
CA SER A 203 4.56 -12.05 -0.12
C SER A 203 4.14 -12.61 -1.49
N TYR A 204 4.58 -11.97 -2.55
CA TYR A 204 4.41 -12.45 -3.92
C TYR A 204 5.18 -13.74 -4.23
N GLU A 205 6.30 -14.00 -3.54
CA GLU A 205 7.10 -15.20 -3.75
C GLU A 205 6.29 -16.47 -3.53
N TYR A 206 5.37 -16.44 -2.58
CA TYR A 206 4.45 -17.54 -2.34
C TYR A 206 3.45 -17.72 -3.47
N LEU A 207 2.95 -16.62 -4.04
CA LEU A 207 2.01 -16.64 -5.15
C LEU A 207 2.67 -17.07 -6.46
N TYR A 208 3.92 -16.65 -6.70
CA TYR A 208 4.62 -16.83 -7.97
C TYR A 208 5.87 -17.71 -7.87
N GLY A 209 6.19 -18.19 -6.68
CA GLY A 209 7.35 -19.06 -6.41
C GLY A 209 8.66 -18.30 -6.24
N SER A 210 9.73 -19.02 -5.99
CA SER A 210 11.06 -18.48 -5.65
C SER A 210 11.69 -17.54 -6.69
N LYS A 211 11.13 -17.44 -7.87
CA LYS A 211 11.58 -16.52 -8.93
C LYS A 211 11.03 -15.11 -8.78
N ALA A 212 10.15 -14.87 -7.83
CA ALA A 212 9.51 -13.57 -7.62
C ALA A 212 10.38 -12.56 -6.85
N SER A 213 11.62 -12.92 -6.49
CA SER A 213 12.56 -12.04 -5.79
C SER A 213 13.73 -11.62 -6.70
N PRO A 214 13.56 -10.55 -7.50
CA PRO A 214 14.60 -10.11 -8.45
C PRO A 214 15.88 -9.65 -7.76
N ASN A 215 15.80 -9.11 -6.53
CA ASN A 215 16.95 -8.67 -5.75
C ASN A 215 17.53 -9.78 -4.85
N LYS A 216 17.02 -11.01 -4.94
CA LYS A 216 17.44 -12.17 -4.14
C LYS A 216 17.37 -11.90 -2.64
N ASP A 217 16.32 -11.21 -2.24
CA ASP A 217 16.00 -10.88 -0.88
C ASP A 217 14.46 -10.78 -0.77
N ILE A 218 13.88 -11.92 -0.46
CA ILE A 218 12.44 -12.13 -0.41
C ILE A 218 11.75 -11.11 0.51
N ASP A 219 12.37 -10.85 1.66
CA ASP A 219 11.79 -9.98 2.68
C ASP A 219 11.81 -8.52 2.21
N ALA A 220 12.92 -8.08 1.62
CA ALA A 220 13.04 -6.72 1.09
C ALA A 220 12.16 -6.51 -0.16
N ASP A 221 12.15 -7.46 -1.10
CA ASP A 221 11.31 -7.38 -2.30
C ASP A 221 9.81 -7.37 -1.94
N GLY A 222 9.39 -8.25 -1.03
CA GLY A 222 8.01 -8.28 -0.55
C GLY A 222 7.61 -7.03 0.23
N SER A 223 8.52 -6.48 1.06
CA SER A 223 8.29 -5.22 1.76
C SER A 223 8.05 -4.07 0.78
N ILE A 224 8.79 -4.01 -0.34
CA ILE A 224 8.63 -2.98 -1.37
C ILE A 224 7.20 -3.03 -1.96
N ASN A 225 6.64 -4.21 -2.17
CA ASN A 225 5.26 -4.32 -2.65
C ASN A 225 4.25 -3.69 -1.69
N ILE A 226 4.37 -3.98 -0.38
CA ILE A 226 3.48 -3.42 0.63
C ILE A 226 3.71 -1.90 0.76
N MET A 227 4.98 -1.46 0.74
CA MET A 227 5.32 -0.03 0.79
C MET A 227 4.76 0.73 -0.42
N TRP A 228 4.80 0.13 -1.62
CA TRP A 228 4.19 0.67 -2.83
C TRP A 228 2.68 0.83 -2.66
N HIS A 229 1.99 -0.17 -2.13
CA HIS A 229 0.56 -0.14 -1.84
C HIS A 229 0.23 1.05 -0.93
N GLU A 230 0.75 1.05 0.28
CA GLU A 230 0.40 2.02 1.31
C GLU A 230 0.82 3.46 0.95
N SER A 231 1.96 3.62 0.30
CA SER A 231 2.39 4.96 -0.12
C SER A 231 1.51 5.51 -1.25
N SER A 232 1.12 4.68 -2.22
CA SER A 232 0.26 5.12 -3.34
C SER A 232 -1.13 5.53 -2.87
N GLU A 233 -1.73 4.81 -1.95
CA GLU A 233 -3.01 5.18 -1.36
C GLU A 233 -2.88 6.47 -0.54
N SER A 234 -1.80 6.60 0.25
CA SER A 234 -1.52 7.86 0.93
C SER A 234 -1.43 9.07 -0.01
N LEU A 235 -1.00 8.90 -1.28
CA LEU A 235 -0.93 10.00 -2.24
C LEU A 235 -2.31 10.47 -2.71
N SER A 236 -3.22 9.54 -2.93
CA SER A 236 -4.58 9.79 -3.44
C SER A 236 -5.61 10.02 -2.33
N ASP A 237 -5.36 9.49 -1.13
CA ASP A 237 -6.27 9.59 0.01
C ASP A 237 -5.54 9.75 1.37
N PRO A 238 -4.75 10.82 1.56
CA PRO A 238 -3.90 11.00 2.73
C PRO A 238 -4.66 11.13 4.06
N LEU A 239 -5.97 11.40 4.01
CA LEU A 239 -6.82 11.59 5.19
C LEU A 239 -7.99 10.61 5.25
N ILE A 240 -8.00 9.57 4.41
CA ILE A 240 -9.05 8.54 4.31
C ILE A 240 -10.43 9.18 4.06
N ASN A 241 -10.49 10.13 3.16
CA ASN A 241 -11.72 10.84 2.81
C ASN A 241 -11.72 11.45 1.40
N ALA A 242 -10.80 11.00 0.53
CA ALA A 242 -10.66 11.53 -0.84
C ALA A 242 -11.07 10.50 -1.91
N TRP A 243 -10.26 9.51 -2.23
CA TRP A 243 -10.52 8.59 -3.33
C TRP A 243 -10.69 7.15 -2.87
N TYR A 244 -11.95 6.67 -2.82
CA TYR A 244 -12.29 5.28 -2.54
C TYR A 244 -13.56 4.85 -3.25
N SER A 245 -13.79 3.54 -3.34
CA SER A 245 -14.97 2.94 -3.95
C SER A 245 -16.20 3.04 -3.02
N ALA A 246 -17.38 2.78 -3.56
CA ALA A 246 -18.61 2.70 -2.76
C ALA A 246 -18.56 1.62 -1.65
N ALA A 247 -17.66 0.65 -1.76
CA ALA A 247 -17.42 -0.39 -0.75
C ALA A 247 -16.32 -0.02 0.25
N GLY A 248 -15.69 1.15 0.10
CA GLY A 248 -14.62 1.63 0.98
C GLY A 248 -13.22 1.17 0.59
N TYR A 249 -13.04 0.54 -0.57
CA TYR A 249 -11.72 0.15 -1.07
C TYR A 249 -11.02 1.31 -1.76
N GLU A 250 -9.73 1.48 -1.47
CA GLU A 250 -8.88 2.49 -2.11
C GLU A 250 -8.25 2.00 -3.41
N SER A 251 -7.38 2.79 -3.98
CA SER A 251 -6.83 2.57 -5.31
C SER A 251 -6.02 1.27 -5.43
N MET A 252 -5.18 0.99 -4.46
CA MET A 252 -4.29 -0.17 -4.51
C MET A 252 -5.00 -1.45 -4.04
N ASP A 253 -6.01 -1.31 -3.18
CA ASP A 253 -6.90 -2.41 -2.78
C ASP A 253 -7.58 -3.07 -3.98
N LEU A 254 -8.02 -2.24 -4.97
CA LEU A 254 -8.67 -2.73 -6.18
C LEU A 254 -7.76 -3.62 -7.03
N CYS A 255 -6.46 -3.49 -6.85
CA CYS A 255 -5.43 -4.25 -7.55
C CYS A 255 -4.57 -5.10 -6.60
N ALA A 256 -5.01 -5.29 -5.35
CA ALA A 256 -4.26 -6.03 -4.36
C ALA A 256 -3.91 -7.44 -4.86
N TRP A 257 -2.67 -7.84 -4.67
CA TRP A 257 -2.14 -9.16 -5.07
C TRP A 257 -2.25 -9.49 -6.57
N LEU A 258 -2.43 -8.47 -7.44
CA LEU A 258 -2.45 -8.65 -8.88
C LEU A 258 -1.09 -8.28 -9.50
N ALA A 259 -0.34 -9.29 -9.94
CA ALA A 259 0.88 -9.12 -10.73
C ALA A 259 0.79 -9.90 -12.03
N LEU A 260 -0.25 -9.61 -12.83
CA LEU A 260 -0.63 -10.37 -14.03
C LEU A 260 0.35 -10.37 -15.17
N SER A 261 1.15 -9.31 -15.26
CA SER A 261 2.18 -9.25 -16.28
C SER A 261 3.50 -8.97 -15.61
N TYR A 262 4.35 -9.93 -15.68
CA TYR A 262 5.74 -9.82 -15.30
C TYR A 262 6.63 -10.14 -16.51
N LYS A 263 7.83 -9.59 -16.51
CA LYS A 263 8.91 -10.01 -17.38
C LYS A 263 9.83 -10.96 -16.63
N VAL A 264 10.71 -11.58 -17.37
CA VAL A 264 11.70 -12.51 -16.82
C VAL A 264 13.08 -11.93 -17.12
N ASP A 265 13.91 -11.76 -16.09
CA ASP A 265 15.28 -11.31 -16.22
C ASP A 265 16.18 -12.43 -16.81
N LYS A 266 17.43 -12.10 -17.09
CA LYS A 266 18.42 -13.08 -17.60
C LYS A 266 18.72 -14.24 -16.64
N ASN A 267 18.37 -14.11 -15.37
CA ASN A 267 18.54 -15.14 -14.34
C ASN A 267 17.27 -15.97 -14.11
N GLY A 268 16.18 -15.62 -14.79
CA GLY A 268 14.88 -16.26 -14.66
C GLY A 268 14.00 -15.71 -13.52
N ASN A 269 14.34 -14.57 -12.94
CA ASN A 269 13.51 -13.92 -11.92
C ASN A 269 12.40 -13.09 -12.57
N TYR A 270 11.27 -13.01 -11.90
CA TYR A 270 10.12 -12.23 -12.34
C TYR A 270 10.23 -10.79 -11.82
N TYR A 271 9.84 -9.85 -12.66
CA TYR A 271 9.74 -8.44 -12.29
C TYR A 271 8.60 -7.75 -13.05
N SER A 272 7.92 -6.84 -12.38
CA SER A 272 6.85 -6.01 -12.95
C SER A 272 7.25 -4.54 -13.06
N VAL A 273 8.33 -4.15 -12.45
CA VAL A 273 8.86 -2.79 -12.44
C VAL A 273 10.33 -2.81 -12.82
N LEU A 274 10.71 -1.92 -13.74
CA LEU A 274 12.08 -1.61 -14.07
C LEU A 274 12.27 -0.10 -13.97
N THR A 275 13.06 0.33 -13.01
CA THR A 275 13.35 1.75 -12.84
C THR A 275 14.85 1.98 -12.71
N LYS A 276 15.40 2.81 -13.60
CA LYS A 276 16.83 3.09 -13.73
C LYS A 276 17.74 1.85 -13.70
N GLY A 277 17.26 0.73 -14.25
CA GLY A 277 18.03 -0.53 -14.32
C GLY A 277 17.86 -1.46 -13.12
N HIS A 278 17.04 -1.12 -12.13
CA HIS A 278 16.68 -1.96 -10.99
C HIS A 278 15.32 -2.61 -11.21
N GLU A 279 15.23 -3.89 -10.90
CA GLU A 279 14.05 -4.72 -11.12
C GLU A 279 13.34 -4.99 -9.79
N TYR A 280 12.00 -4.87 -9.80
CA TYR A 280 11.14 -5.15 -8.65
C TYR A 280 9.90 -5.91 -9.10
N LEU A 281 9.32 -6.72 -8.23
CA LEU A 281 8.01 -7.31 -8.44
C LEU A 281 7.01 -6.68 -7.46
N THR A 282 6.05 -5.93 -7.99
CA THR A 282 4.99 -5.31 -7.20
C THR A 282 3.64 -5.60 -7.83
N GLN A 283 2.59 -5.44 -7.05
CA GLN A 283 1.23 -5.45 -7.59
C GLN A 283 1.02 -4.36 -8.65
N MET A 284 -0.02 -4.54 -9.45
CA MET A 284 -0.51 -3.52 -10.38
C MET A 284 -1.07 -2.31 -9.59
N GLY A 285 -1.06 -1.15 -10.21
CA GLY A 285 -1.72 0.04 -9.67
C GLY A 285 -3.04 0.31 -10.38
N PHE A 286 -4.02 0.86 -9.69
CA PHE A 286 -5.29 1.25 -10.28
C PHE A 286 -5.17 2.61 -10.96
N GLU A 287 -5.19 2.60 -12.29
CA GLU A 287 -5.16 3.81 -13.10
C GLU A 287 -6.59 4.21 -13.47
N LEU A 288 -6.99 5.43 -13.14
CA LEU A 288 -8.26 5.99 -13.59
C LEU A 288 -8.24 6.16 -15.13
N ASP A 289 -9.35 5.84 -15.81
CA ASP A 289 -9.45 5.92 -17.27
C ASP A 289 -9.28 7.34 -17.79
N GLU A 290 -9.73 8.31 -17.00
CA GLU A 290 -9.65 9.73 -17.34
C GLU A 290 -9.26 10.60 -16.14
N LYS A 291 -8.68 11.77 -16.46
CA LYS A 291 -8.47 12.83 -15.48
C LYS A 291 -9.80 13.56 -15.24
N THR A 292 -10.45 13.27 -14.12
CA THR A 292 -11.68 13.93 -13.74
C THR A 292 -11.54 14.58 -12.38
N ARG A 293 -12.42 15.56 -12.14
CA ARG A 293 -12.38 16.35 -10.91
C ARG A 293 -13.47 15.96 -9.92
N ASN A 294 -14.49 15.24 -10.37
CA ASN A 294 -15.65 14.92 -9.55
C ASN A 294 -16.34 13.64 -10.04
N GLY A 295 -16.95 12.92 -9.13
CA GLY A 295 -17.84 11.83 -9.44
C GLY A 295 -17.19 10.46 -9.36
N VAL A 296 -17.88 9.48 -9.92
CA VAL A 296 -17.44 8.09 -10.00
C VAL A 296 -16.64 7.93 -11.29
N VAL A 297 -15.41 7.44 -11.16
CA VAL A 297 -14.48 7.31 -12.29
C VAL A 297 -14.13 5.85 -12.46
N PRO A 298 -14.37 5.28 -13.64
CA PRO A 298 -13.87 3.96 -13.98
C PRO A 298 -12.35 3.97 -14.09
N GLY A 299 -11.75 2.82 -13.92
CA GLY A 299 -10.33 2.59 -14.09
C GLY A 299 -10.02 1.12 -14.18
N THR A 300 -8.77 0.79 -14.40
CA THR A 300 -8.29 -0.58 -14.54
C THR A 300 -6.99 -0.77 -13.78
N CYS A 301 -6.75 -2.01 -13.35
CA CYS A 301 -5.45 -2.41 -12.83
C CYS A 301 -4.46 -2.43 -13.99
N GLU A 302 -3.57 -1.46 -14.02
CA GLU A 302 -2.59 -1.31 -15.09
C GLU A 302 -1.25 -1.91 -14.71
N ASN A 303 -0.71 -2.60 -15.68
CA ASN A 303 0.67 -3.03 -15.63
C ASN A 303 1.59 -1.88 -16.03
N ILE A 304 2.52 -1.60 -15.19
CA ILE A 304 3.54 -0.56 -15.31
C ILE A 304 4.34 -0.64 -16.63
N TYR A 305 4.27 -1.78 -17.32
CA TYR A 305 5.01 -2.02 -18.57
C TYR A 305 4.38 -1.52 -19.86
N LYS A 306 3.11 -1.13 -19.88
CA LYS A 306 2.48 -0.70 -21.14
C LYS A 306 3.12 0.53 -21.79
N ASN A 307 3.95 1.26 -21.06
CA ASN A 307 4.51 2.55 -21.49
C ASN A 307 6.04 2.60 -21.57
N ILE A 308 6.72 1.45 -21.60
CA ILE A 308 8.17 1.41 -21.86
C ILE A 308 8.34 1.17 -23.37
N HIS A 309 8.25 2.24 -24.15
CA HIS A 309 8.76 2.32 -25.51
C HIS A 309 10.01 3.20 -25.53
#